data_70f4b2cb40ee254157c5ba5730c9d9b6
#
_entry.id   70f4b2cb40ee254157c5ba5730c9d9b6
#
_cell.length_a   1.000
_cell.length_b   1.000
_cell.length_c   1.000
_cell.angle_alpha   90.00
_cell.angle_beta   90.00
_cell.angle_gamma   90.00
#
_symmetry.space_group_name_H-M   'P 1'
#
loop_
_entity.id
_entity.type
_entity.pdbx_description
1 polymer ?
#
loop_
_entity_poly.entity_id
_entity_poly.type
_entity_poly.pdbx_seq_one_letter_code
_entity_poly.pdbx_strand_id
1 'polypeptide(L)'
;MRNDIVKEHDRIIGECVTELNDMLYHVHAYIPKVIMELDIEEAKEQAKENDEEERPPIVYSDLVIESITANLQLASQIIFYIQSTEYAWGSKKKKTVPRLMLVASLLTCCIVQLESNVDIDEYAGTFLMQLKYVREMVRHHINNLWG
;
A
#
# COMPACT_ATOMS: atom_id res chain seq x y z
N MET A 1 9.87 14.45 -27.89
CA MET A 1 8.62 13.86 -27.44
C MET A 1 8.78 12.47 -26.84
N ARG A 2 9.34 11.52 -27.56
CA ARG A 2 9.55 10.15 -27.05
C ARG A 2 10.45 10.11 -25.82
N ASN A 3 11.51 10.93 -25.81
CA ASN A 3 12.45 11.01 -24.70
C ASN A 3 11.85 11.63 -23.44
N ASP A 4 10.91 12.56 -23.59
CA ASP A 4 10.27 13.21 -22.46
C ASP A 4 9.30 12.26 -21.74
N ILE A 5 8.57 11.44 -22.50
CA ILE A 5 7.67 10.40 -21.96
C ILE A 5 8.49 9.36 -21.19
N VAL A 6 9.61 8.90 -21.73
CA VAL A 6 10.48 7.92 -21.09
C VAL A 6 11.08 8.48 -19.80
N LYS A 7 11.56 9.72 -19.84
CA LYS A 7 12.12 10.38 -18.65
C LYS A 7 11.09 10.55 -17.55
N GLU A 8 9.87 10.96 -17.92
CA GLU A 8 8.76 11.12 -16.96
C GLU A 8 8.35 9.77 -16.38
N HIS A 9 8.28 8.74 -17.21
CA HIS A 9 8.02 7.37 -16.76
C HIS A 9 9.08 6.92 -15.76
N ASP A 10 10.36 7.08 -16.10
CA ASP A 10 11.46 6.68 -15.22
C ASP A 10 11.41 7.42 -13.88
N ARG A 11 11.10 8.72 -13.92
CA ARG A 11 10.97 9.52 -12.72
C ARG A 11 9.84 9.02 -11.82
N ILE A 12 8.67 8.81 -12.40
CA ILE A 12 7.48 8.36 -11.64
C ILE A 12 7.70 6.96 -11.08
N ILE A 13 8.21 6.04 -11.89
CA ILE A 13 8.46 4.66 -11.43
C ILE A 13 9.53 4.65 -10.33
N GLY A 14 10.59 5.42 -10.49
CA GLY A 14 11.62 5.56 -9.45
C GLY A 14 11.08 6.13 -8.14
N GLU A 15 10.20 7.13 -8.22
CA GLU A 15 9.53 7.70 -7.05
C GLU A 15 8.60 6.68 -6.39
N CYS A 16 7.85 5.90 -7.18
CA CYS A 16 7.01 4.82 -6.67
C CYS A 16 7.83 3.76 -5.93
N VAL A 17 8.97 3.36 -6.48
CA VAL A 17 9.88 2.40 -5.82
C VAL A 17 10.30 2.93 -4.45
N THR A 18 10.72 4.17 -4.38
CA THR A 18 11.17 4.80 -3.13
C THR A 18 10.03 4.85 -2.11
N GLU A 19 8.87 5.34 -2.51
CA GLU A 19 7.71 5.48 -1.61
C GLU A 19 7.19 4.12 -1.12
N LEU A 20 7.09 3.13 -2.00
CA LEU A 20 6.60 1.80 -1.63
C LEU A 20 7.60 1.09 -0.70
N ASN A 21 8.89 1.22 -0.92
CA ASN A 21 9.91 0.66 -0.04
C ASN A 21 9.87 1.33 1.34
N ASP A 22 9.69 2.65 1.37
CA ASP A 22 9.54 3.38 2.62
C ASP A 22 8.32 2.89 3.41
N MET A 23 7.18 2.75 2.75
CA MET A 23 5.96 2.25 3.38
C MET A 23 6.13 0.82 3.91
N LEU A 24 6.76 -0.07 3.13
CA LEU A 24 7.03 -1.44 3.56
C LEU A 24 7.96 -1.49 4.78
N TYR A 25 8.95 -0.61 4.82
CA TYR A 25 9.86 -0.54 5.97
C TYR A 25 9.14 -0.07 7.23
N HIS A 26 8.19 0.85 7.10
CA HIS A 26 7.52 1.48 8.24
C HIS A 26 6.14 0.89 8.57
N VAL A 27 5.63 -0.04 7.77
CA VAL A 27 4.28 -0.59 7.97
C VAL A 27 4.07 -1.13 9.38
N HIS A 28 5.06 -1.82 9.92
CA HIS A 28 4.99 -2.39 11.27
C HIS A 28 5.17 -1.35 12.37
N ALA A 29 5.69 -0.16 12.06
CA ALA A 29 5.80 0.93 13.01
C ALA A 29 4.49 1.71 13.14
N TYR A 30 3.81 1.94 12.02
CA TYR A 30 2.60 2.76 12.00
C TYR A 30 1.32 1.99 12.33
N ILE A 31 1.14 0.82 11.73
CA ILE A 31 -0.10 0.05 11.87
C ILE A 31 -0.19 -0.73 13.19
N PRO A 32 0.83 -1.49 13.62
CA PRO A 32 0.73 -2.25 14.86
C PRO A 32 0.55 -1.38 16.09
N LYS A 33 1.13 -0.19 16.10
CA LYS A 33 1.04 0.71 17.22
C LYS A 33 -0.40 1.15 17.51
N VAL A 34 -1.24 1.22 16.48
CA VAL A 34 -2.64 1.62 16.60
C VAL A 34 -3.55 0.40 16.76
N ILE A 35 -3.42 -0.58 15.86
CA ILE A 35 -4.33 -1.74 15.80
C ILE A 35 -4.12 -2.65 17.00
N MET A 36 -2.88 -2.98 17.34
CA MET A 36 -2.59 -3.93 18.41
C MET A 36 -2.97 -3.39 19.80
N GLU A 37 -2.73 -2.11 20.06
CA GLU A 37 -3.11 -1.50 21.34
C GLU A 37 -4.62 -1.49 21.52
N LEU A 38 -5.38 -1.10 20.51
CA LEU A 38 -6.84 -1.09 20.54
C LEU A 38 -7.40 -2.49 20.74
N ASP A 39 -6.91 -3.47 20.02
CA ASP A 39 -7.40 -4.85 20.12
C ASP A 39 -7.06 -5.49 21.45
N ILE A 40 -5.89 -5.19 22.02
CA ILE A 40 -5.50 -5.70 23.34
C ILE A 40 -6.42 -5.11 24.42
N GLU A 41 -6.70 -3.81 24.36
CA GLU A 41 -7.58 -3.15 25.32
C GLU A 41 -9.02 -3.68 25.19
N GLU A 42 -9.52 -3.81 23.98
CA GLU A 42 -10.85 -4.33 23.71
C GLU A 42 -10.99 -5.78 24.16
N ALA A 43 -10.00 -6.62 23.88
CA ALA A 43 -9.98 -8.02 24.32
C ALA A 43 -9.94 -8.12 25.87
N LYS A 44 -9.20 -7.25 26.54
CA LYS A 44 -9.15 -7.18 28.00
C LYS A 44 -10.48 -6.77 28.62
N GLU A 45 -11.14 -5.76 28.00
CA GLU A 45 -12.46 -5.31 28.47
C GLU A 45 -13.53 -6.38 28.28
N GLN A 46 -13.55 -7.06 27.14
CA GLN A 46 -14.48 -8.16 26.85
C GLN A 46 -14.25 -9.34 27.79
N ALA A 47 -13.00 -9.68 28.06
CA ALA A 47 -12.67 -10.75 28.99
C ALA A 47 -13.13 -10.44 30.41
N LYS A 48 -13.07 -9.19 30.84
CA LYS A 48 -13.56 -8.74 32.15
C LYS A 48 -15.09 -8.76 32.25
N GLU A 49 -15.78 -8.35 31.17
CA GLU A 49 -17.26 -8.33 31.14
C GLU A 49 -17.87 -9.72 31.11
N ASN A 50 -17.22 -10.67 30.46
CA ASN A 50 -17.76 -12.00 30.23
C ASN A 50 -17.21 -13.07 31.20
N ASP A 51 -16.32 -12.70 32.12
CA ASP A 51 -15.66 -13.63 33.05
C ASP A 51 -14.99 -14.80 32.31
N GLU A 52 -14.58 -14.56 31.05
CA GLU A 52 -13.90 -15.55 30.21
C GLU A 52 -12.38 -15.48 30.45
N GLU A 53 -11.71 -16.62 30.28
CA GLU A 53 -10.26 -16.67 30.27
C GLU A 53 -9.70 -15.73 29.20
N GLU A 54 -8.61 -15.04 29.52
CA GLU A 54 -7.91 -14.15 28.58
C GLU A 54 -7.60 -14.92 27.30
N ARG A 55 -8.37 -14.63 26.26
CA ARG A 55 -7.99 -15.07 24.93
C ARG A 55 -6.80 -14.24 24.45
N PRO A 56 -5.81 -14.85 23.77
CA PRO A 56 -4.73 -14.06 23.19
C PRO A 56 -5.31 -12.99 22.26
N PRO A 57 -4.77 -11.77 22.27
CA PRO A 57 -5.28 -10.70 21.46
C PRO A 57 -5.15 -11.07 19.99
N ILE A 58 -6.12 -10.76 19.38
CA ILE A 58 -6.73 -11.11 18.14
C ILE A 58 -5.80 -11.22 16.96
N VAL A 59 -5.84 -12.40 16.48
CA VAL A 59 -5.46 -12.76 15.11
C VAL A 59 -5.99 -11.79 14.05
N TYR A 60 -7.03 -11.03 14.34
CA TYR A 60 -7.69 -10.12 13.41
C TYR A 60 -6.82 -8.91 13.00
N SER A 61 -6.13 -8.27 13.94
CA SER A 61 -5.21 -7.18 13.61
C SER A 61 -4.00 -7.66 12.83
N ASP A 62 -3.49 -8.83 13.17
CA ASP A 62 -2.39 -9.46 12.43
C ASP A 62 -2.79 -9.76 10.99
N LEU A 63 -4.03 -10.22 10.76
CA LEU A 63 -4.54 -10.48 9.41
C LEU A 63 -4.66 -9.19 8.59
N VAL A 64 -5.09 -8.10 9.19
CA VAL A 64 -5.16 -6.80 8.51
C VAL A 64 -3.75 -6.32 8.13
N ILE A 65 -2.81 -6.40 9.06
CA ILE A 65 -1.42 -6.02 8.82
C ILE A 65 -0.81 -6.89 7.73
N GLU A 66 -0.99 -8.20 7.80
CA GLU A 66 -0.50 -9.15 6.81
C GLU A 66 -1.08 -8.87 5.43
N SER A 67 -2.38 -8.60 5.36
CA SER A 67 -3.06 -8.31 4.10
C SER A 67 -2.54 -7.01 3.47
N ILE A 68 -2.41 -5.95 4.25
CA ILE A 68 -1.86 -4.66 3.77
C ILE A 68 -0.42 -4.86 3.32
N THR A 69 0.39 -5.55 4.11
CA THR A 69 1.79 -5.83 3.79
C THR A 69 1.91 -6.63 2.50
N ALA A 70 1.10 -7.68 2.34
CA ALA A 70 1.12 -8.52 1.14
C ALA A 70 0.74 -7.73 -0.11
N ASN A 71 -0.28 -6.87 -0.02
CA ASN A 71 -0.69 -6.01 -1.13
C ASN A 71 0.39 -4.99 -1.50
N LEU A 72 1.05 -4.40 -0.49
CA LEU A 72 2.16 -3.49 -0.73
C LEU A 72 3.37 -4.19 -1.33
N GLN A 73 3.69 -5.39 -0.86
CA GLN A 73 4.80 -6.18 -1.42
C GLN A 73 4.54 -6.52 -2.88
N LEU A 74 3.34 -6.94 -3.21
CA LEU A 74 2.98 -7.24 -4.60
C LEU A 74 3.04 -5.99 -5.47
N ALA A 75 2.52 -4.87 -5.00
CA ALA A 75 2.61 -3.60 -5.71
C ALA A 75 4.07 -3.19 -5.95
N SER A 76 4.92 -3.33 -4.93
CA SER A 76 6.35 -3.04 -5.03
C SER A 76 7.05 -3.94 -6.04
N GLN A 77 6.74 -5.23 -6.04
CA GLN A 77 7.31 -6.18 -7.00
C GLN A 77 6.91 -5.84 -8.43
N ILE A 78 5.66 -5.46 -8.66
CA ILE A 78 5.16 -5.06 -9.99
C ILE A 78 5.89 -3.80 -10.47
N ILE A 79 5.99 -2.79 -9.61
CA ILE A 79 6.69 -1.54 -9.93
C ILE A 79 8.17 -1.81 -10.22
N PHE A 80 8.82 -2.62 -9.41
CA PHE A 80 10.21 -3.00 -9.62
C PHE A 80 10.41 -3.73 -10.95
N TYR A 81 9.48 -4.63 -11.29
CA TYR A 81 9.48 -5.32 -12.58
C TYR A 81 9.34 -4.33 -13.74
N ILE A 82 8.44 -3.37 -13.64
CA ILE A 82 8.28 -2.31 -14.65
C ILE A 82 9.61 -1.55 -14.80
N GLN A 83 10.24 -1.17 -13.69
CA GLN A 83 11.50 -0.44 -13.69
C GLN A 83 12.61 -1.21 -14.41
N SER A 84 12.67 -2.53 -14.20
CA SER A 84 13.75 -3.36 -14.71
C SER A 84 13.58 -3.81 -16.17
N THR A 85 12.42 -3.58 -16.79
CA THR A 85 12.11 -4.13 -18.13
C THR A 85 11.95 -3.08 -19.23
N GLU A 86 12.62 -1.95 -19.13
CA GLU A 86 12.34 -0.76 -19.94
C GLU A 86 12.92 -0.68 -21.34
N TYR A 87 13.44 -1.74 -21.89
CA TYR A 87 14.27 -1.62 -23.10
C TYR A 87 13.50 -1.49 -24.41
N ALA A 88 12.20 -1.71 -24.45
CA ALA A 88 11.41 -1.61 -25.67
C ALA A 88 10.10 -0.86 -25.40
N TRP A 89 10.22 0.42 -25.12
CA TRP A 89 9.12 1.25 -24.72
C TRP A 89 7.90 1.16 -25.64
N GLY A 90 8.12 1.15 -26.97
CA GLY A 90 7.03 1.12 -27.94
C GLY A 90 6.11 -0.08 -27.82
N SER A 91 6.67 -1.27 -27.58
CA SER A 91 5.89 -2.51 -27.41
C SER A 91 5.47 -2.75 -25.96
N LYS A 92 6.17 -2.17 -24.99
CA LYS A 92 5.92 -2.37 -23.56
C LYS A 92 4.87 -1.44 -22.97
N LYS A 93 4.57 -0.33 -23.64
CA LYS A 93 3.53 0.59 -23.22
C LYS A 93 2.19 -0.14 -22.99
N LYS A 94 1.83 -1.05 -23.91
CA LYS A 94 0.60 -1.87 -23.82
C LYS A 94 0.59 -2.82 -22.64
N LYS A 95 1.76 -3.27 -22.17
CA LYS A 95 1.90 -4.18 -21.03
C LYS A 95 2.02 -3.43 -19.72
N THR A 96 2.58 -2.22 -19.76
CA THR A 96 2.81 -1.39 -18.58
C THR A 96 1.50 -0.87 -18.00
N VAL A 97 0.58 -0.40 -18.83
CA VAL A 97 -0.69 0.17 -18.36
C VAL A 97 -1.50 -0.82 -17.52
N PRO A 98 -1.75 -2.08 -17.96
CA PRO A 98 -2.47 -3.04 -17.10
C PRO A 98 -1.75 -3.32 -15.78
N ARG A 99 -0.43 -3.35 -15.77
CA ARG A 99 0.35 -3.55 -14.54
C ARG A 99 0.21 -2.38 -13.58
N LEU A 100 0.25 -1.16 -14.09
CA LEU A 100 0.02 0.04 -13.28
C LEU A 100 -1.41 0.08 -12.74
N MET A 101 -2.39 -0.35 -13.52
CA MET A 101 -3.78 -0.47 -13.08
C MET A 101 -3.89 -1.46 -11.91
N LEU A 102 -3.18 -2.58 -11.97
CA LEU A 102 -3.15 -3.54 -10.89
C LEU A 102 -2.50 -2.93 -9.63
N VAL A 103 -1.41 -2.19 -9.79
CA VAL A 103 -0.77 -1.47 -8.67
C VAL A 103 -1.76 -0.51 -8.03
N ALA A 104 -2.46 0.30 -8.83
CA ALA A 104 -3.47 1.22 -8.30
C ALA A 104 -4.58 0.49 -7.55
N SER A 105 -5.02 -0.67 -8.04
CA SER A 105 -6.03 -1.50 -7.38
C SER A 105 -5.51 -2.06 -6.04
N LEU A 106 -4.27 -2.52 -6.00
CA LEU A 106 -3.65 -3.02 -4.76
C LEU A 106 -3.53 -1.92 -3.71
N LEU A 107 -3.14 -0.72 -4.13
CA LEU A 107 -3.06 0.44 -3.23
C LEU A 107 -4.45 0.85 -2.73
N THR A 108 -5.47 0.79 -3.58
CA THR A 108 -6.86 1.03 -3.19
C THR A 108 -7.32 0.00 -2.15
N CYS A 109 -6.97 -1.28 -2.32
CA CYS A 109 -7.26 -2.30 -1.32
C CYS A 109 -6.62 -1.97 0.04
N CYS A 110 -5.36 -1.53 0.04
CA CYS A 110 -4.68 -1.12 1.27
C CYS A 110 -5.41 0.06 1.94
N ILE A 111 -5.80 1.06 1.14
CA ILE A 111 -6.52 2.23 1.65
C ILE A 111 -7.85 1.83 2.27
N VAL A 112 -8.64 1.01 1.58
CA VAL A 112 -9.94 0.55 2.08
C VAL A 112 -9.77 -0.27 3.35
N GLN A 113 -8.80 -1.16 3.40
CA GLN A 113 -8.52 -1.97 4.59
C GLN A 113 -8.14 -1.11 5.78
N LEU A 114 -7.29 -0.11 5.55
CA LEU A 114 -6.86 0.80 6.61
C LEU A 114 -8.03 1.66 7.11
N GLU A 115 -8.80 2.27 6.21
CA GLU A 115 -9.93 3.12 6.57
C GLU A 115 -11.06 2.34 7.28
N SER A 116 -11.24 1.06 6.91
CA SER A 116 -12.33 0.24 7.45
C SER A 116 -12.01 -0.40 8.79
N ASN A 117 -10.73 -0.62 9.10
CA ASN A 117 -10.32 -1.46 10.22
C ASN A 117 -9.48 -0.73 11.28
N VAL A 118 -9.07 0.51 11.02
CA VAL A 118 -8.15 1.24 11.89
C VAL A 118 -8.73 2.61 12.19
N ASP A 119 -8.69 3.00 13.46
CA ASP A 119 -8.92 4.40 13.82
C ASP A 119 -7.77 5.24 13.31
N ILE A 120 -8.10 6.24 12.52
CA ILE A 120 -7.09 7.06 11.84
C ILE A 120 -6.56 8.11 12.81
N ASP A 121 -5.47 7.76 13.48
CA ASP A 121 -4.72 8.70 14.29
C ASP A 121 -3.64 9.39 13.43
N GLU A 122 -2.74 10.11 14.08
CA GLU A 122 -1.67 10.83 13.40
C GLU A 122 -0.76 9.91 12.58
N TYR A 123 -0.43 8.73 13.10
CA TYR A 123 0.47 7.78 12.44
C TYR A 123 -0.22 7.06 11.28
N ALA A 124 -1.39 6.52 11.53
CA ALA A 124 -2.18 5.86 10.49
C ALA A 124 -2.60 6.86 9.41
N GLY A 125 -2.89 8.11 9.80
CA GLY A 125 -3.21 9.19 8.88
C GLY A 125 -2.06 9.52 7.94
N THR A 126 -0.83 9.57 8.45
CA THR A 126 0.38 9.79 7.64
C THR A 126 0.57 8.67 6.62
N PHE A 127 0.42 7.43 7.06
CA PHE A 127 0.51 6.25 6.20
C PHE A 127 -0.57 6.26 5.12
N LEU A 128 -1.80 6.59 5.50
CA LEU A 128 -2.93 6.68 4.59
C LEU A 128 -2.71 7.76 3.52
N MET A 129 -2.19 8.91 3.90
CA MET A 129 -1.85 10.00 2.96
C MET A 129 -0.78 9.56 1.97
N GLN A 130 0.22 8.83 2.43
CA GLN A 130 1.28 8.29 1.56
C GLN A 130 0.72 7.29 0.55
N LEU A 131 -0.17 6.39 0.99
CA LEU A 131 -0.86 5.45 0.10
C LEU A 131 -1.65 6.18 -0.98
N LYS A 132 -2.41 7.19 -0.59
CA LYS A 132 -3.22 7.99 -1.52
C LYS A 132 -2.35 8.77 -2.51
N TYR A 133 -1.24 9.31 -2.04
CA TYR A 133 -0.28 10.02 -2.87
C TYR A 133 0.29 9.11 -3.96
N VAL A 134 0.77 7.93 -3.60
CA VAL A 134 1.33 6.98 -4.57
C VAL A 134 0.25 6.53 -5.55
N ARG A 135 -0.95 6.25 -5.06
CA ARG A 135 -2.08 5.86 -5.93
C ARG A 135 -2.39 6.93 -6.96
N GLU A 136 -2.47 8.18 -6.55
CA GLU A 136 -2.76 9.29 -7.47
C GLU A 136 -1.63 9.49 -8.49
N MET A 137 -0.40 9.34 -8.07
CA MET A 137 0.76 9.40 -8.95
C MET A 137 0.69 8.31 -10.03
N VAL A 138 0.35 7.08 -9.63
CA VAL A 138 0.18 5.95 -10.55
C VAL A 138 -0.98 6.20 -11.51
N ARG A 139 -2.12 6.66 -11.01
CA ARG A 139 -3.31 6.96 -11.83
C ARG A 139 -3.02 8.07 -12.86
N HIS A 140 -2.34 9.11 -12.42
CA HIS A 140 -1.94 10.20 -13.31
C HIS A 140 -1.03 9.69 -14.42
N HIS A 141 -0.07 8.85 -14.09
CA HIS A 141 0.84 8.26 -15.07
C HIS A 141 0.10 7.34 -16.05
N ILE A 142 -0.86 6.55 -15.58
CA ILE A 142 -1.72 5.73 -16.45
C ILE A 142 -2.42 6.61 -17.47
N ASN A 143 -3.01 7.72 -17.04
CA ASN A 143 -3.70 8.65 -17.94
C ASN A 143 -2.76 9.25 -18.98
N ASN A 144 -1.55 9.59 -18.60
CA ASN A 144 -0.52 10.10 -19.51
C ASN A 144 -0.10 9.06 -20.55
N LEU A 145 0.04 7.80 -20.14
CA LEU A 145 0.41 6.72 -21.05
C LEU A 145 -0.73 6.30 -21.97
N TRP A 146 -1.96 6.37 -21.49
CA TRP A 146 -3.14 5.99 -22.23
C TRP A 146 -3.52 7.01 -23.30
N GLY A 147 -3.32 8.27 -22.98
CA GLY A 147 -3.52 9.36 -23.91
C GLY A 147 -2.38 9.45 -24.92
#